data_61db590af7fbb51e6ca8dd295c3bc671
#
_entry.id   61db590af7fbb51e6ca8dd295c3bc671
#
_cell.length_a   1.000
_cell.length_b   1.000
_cell.length_c   1.000
_cell.angle_alpha   90.00
_cell.angle_beta   90.00
_cell.angle_gamma   90.00
#
_symmetry.space_group_name_H-M   'P 1'
#
loop_
_entity.id
_entity.type
_entity.pdbx_description
1 polymer ?
#
loop_
_entity_poly.entity_id
_entity_poly.type
_entity_poly.pdbx_seq_one_letter_code
_entity_poly.pdbx_strand_id
1 'polypeptide(L)'
;MKGSVCRFACRFSVPVMPSLRAGAIRPDTWCKTVLREAEKLVKAGVKELLVISQDTSAYGLDLKYAASQWREREVRAKFIDLARELGELGVWVRLHYVYPYPHVDEVIPLMAERKILPYLDIPFQHAAPEVLKRMRRPASQEKTLERIARWREICPDLTLRSTFIVGFPGETETDFELLLQWLEEAALDRVGCFRYEPVRGAVANDLAAAVPDEVKEERWHRLMQTQQKISTRRLKRKVGTRQQVIIDEAGPTVSKGRSMADAPEIDGAVYVASRRPLRVGEIATVKIDRADEYDLHGTAVGF
;
A
#
# COMPACT_ATOMS: atom_id res chain seq x y z
N MET A 1 -1.64 4.48 26.52
CA MET A 1 -1.59 5.69 25.67
C MET A 1 -2.70 5.58 24.64
N LYS A 2 -3.64 6.51 24.65
CA LYS A 2 -4.75 6.53 23.69
C LYS A 2 -4.19 7.00 22.36
N GLY A 3 -4.09 6.09 21.39
CA GLY A 3 -3.67 6.42 20.02
C GLY A 3 -4.68 7.36 19.40
N SER A 4 -4.24 8.56 19.08
CA SER A 4 -4.98 9.54 18.29
C SER A 4 -5.16 8.96 16.88
N VAL A 5 -6.35 8.50 16.56
CA VAL A 5 -6.73 8.14 15.19
C VAL A 5 -6.81 9.45 14.42
N CYS A 6 -5.91 9.64 13.47
CA CYS A 6 -5.90 10.79 12.58
C CYS A 6 -7.20 10.78 11.76
N ARG A 7 -8.17 11.62 12.15
CA ARG A 7 -9.46 11.80 11.46
C ARG A 7 -9.32 12.87 10.39
N PHE A 8 -8.59 12.59 9.32
CA PHE A 8 -8.74 13.31 8.06
C PHE A 8 -8.81 12.28 6.94
N ALA A 9 -9.94 11.57 6.89
CA ALA A 9 -10.27 10.80 5.72
C ALA A 9 -10.91 11.73 4.69
N CYS A 10 -10.40 11.70 3.47
CA CYS A 10 -11.13 12.21 2.31
C CYS A 10 -12.57 11.66 2.37
N ARG A 11 -13.58 12.50 2.16
CA ARG A 11 -15.01 12.21 2.41
C ARG A 11 -15.54 10.94 1.70
N PHE A 12 -14.73 10.32 0.85
CA PHE A 12 -15.07 9.17 0.01
C PHE A 12 -14.14 7.96 0.16
N SER A 13 -13.05 8.08 0.95
CA SER A 13 -12.15 6.99 1.31
C SER A 13 -12.17 6.81 2.82
N VAL A 14 -12.53 5.65 3.30
CA VAL A 14 -12.66 5.38 4.73
C VAL A 14 -11.82 4.16 5.09
N PRO A 15 -10.97 4.26 6.13
CA PRO A 15 -10.26 3.10 6.65
C PRO A 15 -11.25 2.12 7.28
N VAL A 16 -11.24 0.89 6.83
CA VAL A 16 -11.86 -0.25 7.49
C VAL A 16 -10.77 -0.88 8.35
N MET A 17 -10.85 -0.64 9.66
CA MET A 17 -9.94 -1.28 10.61
C MET A 17 -10.58 -2.60 11.06
N PRO A 18 -10.02 -3.75 10.72
CA PRO A 18 -10.27 -4.94 11.48
C PRO A 18 -9.65 -4.71 12.88
N SER A 19 -10.46 -4.27 13.84
CA SER A 19 -9.97 -3.91 15.16
C SER A 19 -9.45 -5.16 15.87
N LEU A 20 -8.14 -5.23 16.05
CA LEU A 20 -7.41 -6.26 16.80
C LEU A 20 -7.64 -6.13 18.34
N ARG A 21 -8.85 -5.84 18.80
CA ARG A 21 -9.19 -5.98 20.22
C ARG A 21 -9.75 -7.37 20.45
N ALA A 22 -8.85 -8.35 20.58
CA ALA A 22 -9.15 -9.63 21.19
C ALA A 22 -9.79 -9.39 22.57
N GLY A 23 -11.06 -9.71 22.73
CA GLY A 23 -11.76 -9.68 24.02
C GLY A 23 -13.22 -9.31 23.99
N ALA A 24 -13.72 -8.61 22.97
CA ALA A 24 -15.10 -8.12 22.95
C ALA A 24 -15.99 -8.71 21.86
N ILE A 25 -15.45 -9.41 20.88
CA ILE A 25 -16.20 -9.97 19.73
C ILE A 25 -15.97 -11.48 19.67
N ARG A 26 -17.04 -12.25 19.50
CA ARG A 26 -16.95 -13.70 19.33
C ARG A 26 -16.17 -14.04 18.05
N PRO A 27 -15.28 -15.05 18.05
CA PRO A 27 -14.48 -15.44 16.88
C PRO A 27 -15.32 -15.72 15.62
N ASP A 28 -16.50 -16.31 15.78
CA ASP A 28 -17.44 -16.65 14.73
C ASP A 28 -18.17 -15.45 14.08
N THR A 29 -17.99 -14.24 14.63
CA THR A 29 -18.65 -13.02 14.13
C THR A 29 -17.70 -12.02 13.50
N TRP A 30 -16.38 -12.22 13.58
CA TRP A 30 -15.38 -11.24 13.15
C TRP A 30 -15.42 -10.90 11.68
N CYS A 31 -15.37 -11.89 10.80
CA CYS A 31 -15.43 -11.67 9.36
C CYS A 31 -16.73 -10.95 8.97
N LYS A 32 -17.85 -11.42 9.53
CA LYS A 32 -19.16 -10.81 9.34
C LYS A 32 -19.23 -9.36 9.83
N THR A 33 -18.54 -9.02 10.93
CA THR A 33 -18.53 -7.65 11.46
C THR A 33 -17.80 -6.70 10.54
N VAL A 34 -16.60 -7.07 10.07
CA VAL A 34 -15.82 -6.27 9.11
C VAL A 34 -16.59 -6.08 7.80
N LEU A 35 -17.16 -7.16 7.26
CA LEU A 35 -17.91 -7.10 6.00
C LEU A 35 -19.20 -6.27 6.14
N ARG A 36 -19.90 -6.34 7.27
CA ARG A 36 -21.07 -5.49 7.56
C ARG A 36 -20.71 -4.01 7.68
N GLU A 37 -19.58 -3.69 8.31
CA GLU A 37 -19.08 -2.33 8.38
C GLU A 37 -18.77 -1.79 6.99
N ALA A 38 -18.03 -2.55 6.19
CA ALA A 38 -17.71 -2.21 4.81
C ALA A 38 -18.99 -2.00 3.98
N GLU A 39 -19.97 -2.91 4.07
CA GLU A 39 -21.24 -2.78 3.35
C GLU A 39 -22.02 -1.52 3.77
N LYS A 40 -22.02 -1.15 5.07
CA LYS A 40 -22.65 0.08 5.54
C LYS A 40 -21.98 1.33 4.96
N LEU A 41 -20.64 1.34 4.90
CA LEU A 41 -19.88 2.43 4.30
C LEU A 41 -20.20 2.58 2.82
N VAL A 42 -20.24 1.48 2.08
CA VAL A 42 -20.60 1.49 0.65
C VAL A 42 -22.04 1.99 0.44
N LYS A 43 -23.02 1.55 1.25
CA LYS A 43 -24.41 2.05 1.23
C LYS A 43 -24.50 3.55 1.56
N ALA A 44 -23.57 4.07 2.37
CA ALA A 44 -23.44 5.49 2.67
C ALA A 44 -22.74 6.30 1.55
N GLY A 45 -22.37 5.67 0.42
CA GLY A 45 -21.81 6.33 -0.76
C GLY A 45 -20.27 6.37 -0.82
N VAL A 46 -19.58 5.65 0.07
CA VAL A 46 -18.10 5.53 0.03
C VAL A 46 -17.68 4.85 -1.27
N LYS A 47 -16.64 5.40 -1.92
CA LYS A 47 -16.12 4.93 -3.21
C LYS A 47 -14.84 4.13 -3.09
N GLU A 48 -14.12 4.26 -1.99
CA GLU A 48 -12.89 3.53 -1.72
C GLU A 48 -12.83 3.07 -0.27
N LEU A 49 -12.52 1.78 -0.07
CA LEU A 49 -12.27 1.17 1.23
C LEU A 49 -10.76 0.96 1.40
N LEU A 50 -10.20 1.52 2.46
CA LEU A 50 -8.81 1.31 2.86
C LEU A 50 -8.77 0.24 3.95
N VAL A 51 -8.26 -0.93 3.64
CA VAL A 51 -8.11 -2.03 4.60
C VAL A 51 -6.77 -1.84 5.32
N ILE A 52 -6.83 -1.44 6.57
CA ILE A 52 -5.66 -1.04 7.35
C ILE A 52 -5.64 -1.78 8.68
N SER A 53 -4.53 -2.46 8.97
CA SER A 53 -4.19 -2.94 10.31
C SER A 53 -2.68 -2.89 10.49
N GLN A 54 -2.17 -3.26 11.67
CA GLN A 54 -0.72 -3.33 11.90
C GLN A 54 -0.04 -4.39 11.01
N ASP A 55 -0.75 -5.48 10.73
CA ASP A 55 -0.41 -6.52 9.75
C ASP A 55 -1.71 -7.06 9.16
N THR A 56 -2.08 -6.55 7.99
CA THR A 56 -3.33 -6.93 7.32
C THR A 56 -3.30 -8.36 6.82
N SER A 57 -2.12 -8.87 6.47
CA SER A 57 -1.95 -10.25 6.00
C SER A 57 -2.09 -11.30 7.12
N ALA A 58 -1.94 -10.91 8.39
CA ALA A 58 -2.15 -11.79 9.54
C ALA A 58 -3.63 -11.90 9.95
N TYR A 59 -4.56 -11.33 9.18
CA TYR A 59 -5.98 -11.34 9.49
C TYR A 59 -6.51 -12.75 9.74
N GLY A 60 -7.15 -12.94 10.90
CA GLY A 60 -7.78 -14.18 11.34
C GLY A 60 -6.85 -15.25 11.90
N LEU A 61 -5.54 -14.97 12.00
CA LEU A 61 -4.57 -15.89 12.58
C LEU A 61 -4.89 -16.19 14.08
N ASP A 62 -5.23 -15.15 14.82
CA ASP A 62 -5.66 -15.21 16.23
C ASP A 62 -6.98 -15.96 16.42
N LEU A 63 -7.84 -15.97 15.38
CA LEU A 63 -9.12 -16.66 15.34
C LEU A 63 -9.01 -18.09 14.81
N LYS A 64 -7.80 -18.60 14.54
CA LYS A 64 -7.57 -19.89 13.90
C LYS A 64 -8.40 -20.07 12.62
N TYR A 65 -8.59 -18.96 11.89
CA TYR A 65 -9.37 -18.91 10.64
C TYR A 65 -10.83 -19.38 10.81
N ALA A 66 -11.46 -19.04 11.93
CA ALA A 66 -12.85 -19.39 12.20
C ALA A 66 -13.79 -18.97 11.05
N ALA A 67 -14.75 -19.81 10.76
CA ALA A 67 -15.74 -19.55 9.73
C ALA A 67 -16.96 -18.80 10.30
N SER A 68 -17.60 -18.00 9.46
CA SER A 68 -18.86 -17.32 9.76
C SER A 68 -19.78 -17.28 8.54
N GLN A 69 -21.08 -17.20 8.77
CA GLN A 69 -22.06 -17.07 7.68
C GLN A 69 -22.16 -15.62 7.20
N TRP A 70 -21.93 -15.41 5.89
CA TRP A 70 -22.06 -14.13 5.22
C TRP A 70 -22.81 -14.29 3.89
N ARG A 71 -23.94 -13.59 3.69
CA ARG A 71 -24.74 -13.67 2.46
C ARG A 71 -24.99 -15.13 1.99
N GLU A 72 -25.47 -15.98 2.91
CA GLU A 72 -25.78 -17.40 2.66
C GLU A 72 -24.57 -18.29 2.34
N ARG A 73 -23.36 -17.78 2.46
CA ARG A 73 -22.10 -18.52 2.27
C ARG A 73 -21.31 -18.61 3.57
N GLU A 74 -20.57 -19.69 3.74
CA GLU A 74 -19.56 -19.78 4.78
C GLU A 74 -18.29 -19.05 4.30
N VAL A 75 -17.83 -18.10 5.09
CA VAL A 75 -16.62 -17.31 4.84
C VAL A 75 -15.67 -17.47 6.02
N ARG A 76 -14.42 -17.82 5.76
CA ARG A 76 -13.40 -17.95 6.79
C ARG A 76 -12.73 -16.61 7.07
N ALA A 77 -12.31 -16.43 8.30
CA ALA A 77 -11.49 -15.28 8.69
C ALA A 77 -10.06 -15.44 8.15
N LYS A 78 -9.92 -15.51 6.81
CA LYS A 78 -8.64 -15.52 6.10
C LYS A 78 -8.49 -14.26 5.27
N PHE A 79 -7.25 -13.80 5.12
CA PHE A 79 -6.92 -12.61 4.34
C PHE A 79 -7.48 -12.66 2.90
N ILE A 80 -7.30 -13.79 2.21
CA ILE A 80 -7.81 -13.97 0.85
C ILE A 80 -9.35 -13.95 0.77
N ASP A 81 -10.03 -14.56 1.75
CA ASP A 81 -11.50 -14.60 1.76
C ASP A 81 -12.07 -13.23 2.09
N LEU A 82 -11.46 -12.49 3.03
CA LEU A 82 -11.80 -11.09 3.30
C LEU A 82 -11.63 -10.21 2.05
N ALA A 83 -10.48 -10.32 1.38
CA ALA A 83 -10.19 -9.53 0.17
C ALA A 83 -11.20 -9.82 -0.94
N ARG A 84 -11.58 -11.08 -1.13
CA ARG A 84 -12.58 -11.50 -2.12
C ARG A 84 -13.97 -10.91 -1.81
N GLU A 85 -14.44 -11.05 -0.57
CA GLU A 85 -15.76 -10.57 -0.18
C GLU A 85 -15.86 -9.03 -0.19
N LEU A 86 -14.78 -8.32 0.17
CA LEU A 86 -14.72 -6.87 0.02
C LEU A 86 -14.76 -6.45 -1.45
N GLY A 87 -14.08 -7.18 -2.33
CA GLY A 87 -14.09 -6.95 -3.78
C GLY A 87 -15.47 -7.07 -4.42
N GLU A 88 -16.36 -7.91 -3.86
CA GLU A 88 -17.75 -8.05 -4.33
C GLU A 88 -18.66 -6.85 -3.95
N LEU A 89 -18.16 -5.87 -3.20
CA LEU A 89 -18.92 -4.67 -2.83
C LEU A 89 -18.99 -3.62 -3.95
N GLY A 90 -18.21 -3.77 -5.03
CA GLY A 90 -18.28 -2.91 -6.22
C GLY A 90 -17.68 -1.51 -6.03
N VAL A 91 -16.81 -1.33 -5.05
CA VAL A 91 -16.03 -0.11 -4.81
C VAL A 91 -14.54 -0.42 -4.82
N TRP A 92 -13.70 0.61 -4.88
CA TRP A 92 -12.27 0.42 -4.76
C TRP A 92 -11.90 -0.16 -3.38
N VAL A 93 -11.10 -1.22 -3.37
CA VAL A 93 -10.58 -1.84 -2.14
C VAL A 93 -9.07 -1.83 -2.21
N ARG A 94 -8.44 -1.11 -1.28
CA ARG A 94 -6.99 -0.97 -1.19
C ARG A 94 -6.47 -1.65 0.06
N LEU A 95 -5.44 -2.49 -0.11
CA LEU A 95 -4.81 -3.22 0.99
C LEU A 95 -3.54 -2.50 1.43
N HIS A 96 -3.46 -2.18 2.72
CA HIS A 96 -2.30 -1.55 3.35
C HIS A 96 -1.63 -2.46 4.35
N TYR A 97 -0.33 -2.25 4.59
CA TYR A 97 0.47 -2.96 5.59
C TYR A 97 0.38 -4.48 5.45
N VAL A 98 0.63 -4.96 4.24
CA VAL A 98 0.65 -6.39 3.92
C VAL A 98 2.08 -6.90 4.06
N TYR A 99 2.33 -7.79 5.03
CA TYR A 99 3.66 -8.41 5.17
C TYR A 99 3.89 -9.49 4.12
N PRO A 100 5.14 -9.72 3.68
CA PRO A 100 5.43 -10.60 2.54
C PRO A 100 5.36 -12.11 2.87
N TYR A 101 4.32 -12.54 3.57
CA TYR A 101 4.08 -13.96 3.81
C TYR A 101 3.72 -14.69 2.50
N PRO A 102 3.99 -16.01 2.40
CA PRO A 102 3.68 -16.77 1.17
C PRO A 102 2.22 -16.69 0.72
N HIS A 103 1.27 -16.69 1.65
CA HIS A 103 -0.17 -16.63 1.34
C HIS A 103 -0.64 -15.29 0.75
N VAL A 104 0.20 -14.27 0.77
CA VAL A 104 -0.10 -12.97 0.11
C VAL A 104 -0.15 -13.14 -1.42
N ASP A 105 0.55 -14.12 -1.97
CA ASP A 105 0.51 -14.39 -3.40
C ASP A 105 -0.92 -14.71 -3.89
N GLU A 106 -1.79 -15.23 -3.00
CA GLU A 106 -3.17 -15.59 -3.33
C GLU A 106 -4.07 -14.39 -3.69
N VAL A 107 -3.73 -13.16 -3.25
CA VAL A 107 -4.54 -11.97 -3.57
C VAL A 107 -4.18 -11.34 -4.92
N ILE A 108 -3.03 -11.68 -5.51
CA ILE A 108 -2.59 -11.10 -6.78
C ILE A 108 -3.55 -11.39 -7.94
N PRO A 109 -4.12 -12.61 -8.09
CA PRO A 109 -5.16 -12.85 -9.08
C PRO A 109 -6.40 -11.95 -8.91
N LEU A 110 -6.83 -11.66 -7.67
CA LEU A 110 -7.96 -10.74 -7.42
C LEU A 110 -7.64 -9.31 -7.88
N MET A 111 -6.38 -8.89 -7.79
CA MET A 111 -5.90 -7.61 -8.31
C MET A 111 -5.92 -7.58 -9.85
N ALA A 112 -5.47 -8.66 -10.48
CA ALA A 112 -5.51 -8.81 -11.94
C ALA A 112 -6.96 -8.78 -12.47
N GLU A 113 -7.90 -9.42 -11.76
CA GLU A 113 -9.33 -9.41 -12.04
C GLU A 113 -10.04 -8.10 -11.70
N ARG A 114 -9.33 -7.12 -11.13
CA ARG A 114 -9.89 -5.84 -10.66
C ARG A 114 -10.97 -5.95 -9.58
N LYS A 115 -11.03 -7.08 -8.86
CA LYS A 115 -11.89 -7.23 -7.68
C LYS A 115 -11.43 -6.36 -6.54
N ILE A 116 -10.11 -6.24 -6.38
CA ILE A 116 -9.45 -5.27 -5.50
C ILE A 116 -8.44 -4.46 -6.32
N LEU A 117 -8.03 -3.32 -5.81
CA LEU A 117 -7.08 -2.47 -6.52
C LEU A 117 -5.74 -3.18 -6.74
N PRO A 118 -5.11 -3.02 -7.91
CA PRO A 118 -3.79 -3.56 -8.20
C PRO A 118 -2.72 -2.72 -7.48
N TYR A 119 -2.79 -2.70 -6.17
CA TYR A 119 -1.95 -1.92 -5.28
C TYR A 119 -1.61 -2.73 -4.04
N LEU A 120 -0.33 -2.91 -3.77
CA LEU A 120 0.14 -3.69 -2.65
C LEU A 120 1.18 -2.90 -1.86
N ASP A 121 0.84 -2.57 -0.62
CA ASP A 121 1.70 -1.86 0.32
C ASP A 121 2.40 -2.88 1.23
N ILE A 122 3.67 -3.17 0.92
CA ILE A 122 4.51 -4.15 1.62
C ILE A 122 5.74 -3.46 2.22
N PRO A 123 5.84 -3.33 3.54
CA PRO A 123 7.03 -2.77 4.18
C PRO A 123 8.19 -3.78 4.18
N PHE A 124 9.06 -3.73 3.18
CA PHE A 124 10.24 -4.61 3.12
C PHE A 124 11.30 -4.28 4.17
N GLN A 125 11.33 -3.05 4.66
CA GLN A 125 12.21 -2.51 5.69
C GLN A 125 13.67 -2.35 5.24
N HIS A 126 14.28 -3.38 4.66
CA HIS A 126 15.64 -3.41 4.12
C HIS A 126 15.78 -4.51 3.06
N ALA A 127 16.94 -4.57 2.39
CA ALA A 127 17.23 -5.61 1.41
C ALA A 127 18.42 -6.50 1.85
N ALA A 128 19.34 -6.01 2.67
CA ALA A 128 20.49 -6.79 3.13
C ALA A 128 20.05 -7.86 4.15
N PRO A 129 20.38 -9.16 3.94
CA PRO A 129 19.95 -10.25 4.82
C PRO A 129 20.39 -10.08 6.26
N GLU A 130 21.63 -9.61 6.49
CA GLU A 130 22.16 -9.41 7.84
C GLU A 130 21.46 -8.29 8.59
N VAL A 131 21.03 -7.22 7.90
CA VAL A 131 20.24 -6.14 8.48
C VAL A 131 18.83 -6.65 8.82
N LEU A 132 18.17 -7.35 7.91
CA LEU A 132 16.85 -7.94 8.13
C LEU A 132 16.84 -8.94 9.29
N LYS A 133 17.89 -9.74 9.43
CA LYS A 133 18.08 -10.66 10.54
C LYS A 133 18.18 -9.92 11.88
N ARG A 134 18.95 -8.82 11.94
CA ARG A 134 19.03 -7.94 13.13
C ARG A 134 17.70 -7.27 13.43
N MET A 135 16.93 -6.88 12.40
CA MET A 135 15.57 -6.37 12.53
C MET A 135 14.55 -7.45 12.93
N ARG A 136 14.96 -8.71 13.05
CA ARG A 136 14.08 -9.87 13.30
C ARG A 136 12.99 -10.00 12.24
N ARG A 137 13.32 -9.69 10.99
CA ARG A 137 12.42 -9.85 9.84
C ARG A 137 12.77 -11.10 9.05
N PRO A 138 11.76 -11.86 8.55
CA PRO A 138 12.03 -12.97 7.64
C PRO A 138 12.80 -12.45 6.43
N ALA A 139 14.03 -12.90 6.26
CA ALA A 139 14.88 -12.45 5.16
C ALA A 139 14.93 -13.54 4.12
N SER A 140 14.36 -13.27 2.96
CA SER A 140 14.63 -14.05 1.76
C SER A 140 14.63 -13.09 0.58
N GLN A 141 15.69 -12.30 0.47
CA GLN A 141 15.82 -11.23 -0.51
C GLN A 141 15.71 -11.75 -1.95
N GLU A 142 16.43 -12.82 -2.29
CA GLU A 142 16.41 -13.43 -3.62
C GLU A 142 15.00 -13.86 -4.01
N LYS A 143 14.28 -14.52 -3.10
CA LYS A 143 12.89 -14.91 -3.33
C LYS A 143 11.93 -13.73 -3.44
N THR A 144 12.25 -12.58 -2.86
CA THR A 144 11.39 -11.39 -2.94
C THR A 144 11.41 -10.78 -4.35
N LEU A 145 12.56 -10.67 -4.99
CA LEU A 145 12.67 -10.21 -6.38
C LEU A 145 11.95 -11.15 -7.35
N GLU A 146 12.16 -12.47 -7.21
CA GLU A 146 11.45 -13.49 -7.99
C GLU A 146 9.91 -13.39 -7.78
N ARG A 147 9.47 -13.18 -6.54
CA ARG A 147 8.05 -13.00 -6.24
C ARG A 147 7.49 -11.74 -6.90
N ILE A 148 8.19 -10.60 -6.82
CA ILE A 148 7.81 -9.35 -7.48
C ILE A 148 7.66 -9.56 -8.99
N ALA A 149 8.62 -10.25 -9.62
CA ALA A 149 8.56 -10.58 -11.03
C ALA A 149 7.30 -11.40 -11.37
N ARG A 150 7.05 -12.48 -10.62
CA ARG A 150 5.85 -13.33 -10.78
C ARG A 150 4.55 -12.55 -10.55
N TRP A 151 4.49 -11.70 -9.54
CA TRP A 151 3.31 -10.87 -9.30
C TRP A 151 3.01 -9.95 -10.49
N ARG A 152 4.04 -9.38 -11.11
CA ARG A 152 3.89 -8.53 -12.31
C ARG A 152 3.54 -9.31 -13.57
N GLU A 153 3.92 -10.58 -13.66
CA GLU A 153 3.44 -11.48 -14.72
C GLU A 153 1.93 -11.73 -14.61
N ILE A 154 1.43 -11.96 -13.39
CA ILE A 154 0.00 -12.18 -13.12
C ILE A 154 -0.79 -10.88 -13.23
N CYS A 155 -0.27 -9.78 -12.70
CA CYS A 155 -0.90 -8.46 -12.67
C CYS A 155 0.07 -7.39 -13.18
N PRO A 156 0.15 -7.15 -14.52
CA PRO A 156 1.11 -6.21 -15.11
C PRO A 156 0.99 -4.77 -14.61
N ASP A 157 -0.22 -4.35 -14.21
CA ASP A 157 -0.50 -3.02 -13.68
C ASP A 157 -0.29 -2.91 -12.16
N LEU A 158 0.25 -3.95 -11.52
CA LEU A 158 0.47 -3.96 -10.08
C LEU A 158 1.38 -2.80 -9.66
N THR A 159 0.87 -1.99 -8.76
CA THR A 159 1.62 -0.94 -8.08
C THR A 159 2.14 -1.49 -6.77
N LEU A 160 3.45 -1.43 -6.59
CA LEU A 160 4.11 -1.84 -5.36
C LEU A 160 4.58 -0.62 -4.58
N ARG A 161 4.08 -0.51 -3.36
CA ARG A 161 4.53 0.47 -2.37
C ARG A 161 5.32 -0.22 -1.28
N SER A 162 6.38 0.42 -0.81
CA SER A 162 7.17 -0.10 0.30
C SER A 162 7.72 1.01 1.19
N THR A 163 8.19 0.59 2.35
CA THR A 163 8.89 1.45 3.31
C THR A 163 10.20 0.79 3.69
N PHE A 164 11.26 1.60 3.74
CA PHE A 164 12.60 1.18 4.12
C PHE A 164 13.11 1.99 5.32
N ILE A 165 14.07 1.41 6.03
CA ILE A 165 14.78 2.04 7.14
C ILE A 165 16.28 1.98 6.81
N VAL A 166 16.94 3.13 6.83
CA VAL A 166 18.39 3.24 6.65
C VAL A 166 19.06 3.62 7.96
N GLY A 167 20.32 3.24 8.11
CA GLY A 167 21.10 3.53 9.31
C GLY A 167 20.71 2.68 10.52
N PHE A 168 20.17 1.49 10.30
CA PHE A 168 19.90 0.54 11.38
C PHE A 168 21.22 0.13 12.06
N PRO A 169 21.28 -0.10 13.39
CA PRO A 169 22.49 -0.49 14.08
C PRO A 169 23.23 -1.66 13.42
N GLY A 170 24.49 -1.45 13.08
CA GLY A 170 25.34 -2.40 12.38
C GLY A 170 25.17 -2.47 10.86
N GLU A 171 24.37 -1.59 10.25
CA GLU A 171 24.28 -1.46 8.80
C GLU A 171 25.62 -0.92 8.24
N THR A 172 26.26 -1.70 7.39
CA THR A 172 27.51 -1.32 6.72
C THR A 172 27.23 -0.59 5.40
N GLU A 173 28.28 0.01 4.81
CA GLU A 173 28.13 0.62 3.48
C GLU A 173 27.80 -0.44 2.43
N THR A 174 28.38 -1.63 2.53
CA THR A 174 28.06 -2.76 1.64
C THR A 174 26.58 -3.18 1.74
N ASP A 175 26.02 -3.21 2.95
CA ASP A 175 24.58 -3.50 3.15
C ASP A 175 23.71 -2.43 2.50
N PHE A 176 24.11 -1.16 2.58
CA PHE A 176 23.39 -0.06 1.99
C PHE A 176 23.49 -0.05 0.45
N GLU A 177 24.67 -0.29 -0.12
CA GLU A 177 24.83 -0.43 -1.57
C GLU A 177 23.96 -1.60 -2.13
N LEU A 178 23.91 -2.71 -1.42
CA LEU A 178 23.05 -3.84 -1.76
C LEU A 178 21.57 -3.44 -1.74
N LEU A 179 21.15 -2.59 -0.79
CA LEU A 179 19.79 -2.05 -0.75
C LEU A 179 19.49 -1.19 -1.98
N LEU A 180 20.41 -0.31 -2.40
CA LEU A 180 20.24 0.52 -3.59
C LEU A 180 20.14 -0.33 -4.87
N GLN A 181 21.01 -1.33 -5.01
CA GLN A 181 20.98 -2.25 -6.14
C GLN A 181 19.66 -3.03 -6.20
N TRP A 182 19.21 -3.55 -5.05
CA TRP A 182 17.93 -4.24 -4.94
C TRP A 182 16.75 -3.32 -5.33
N LEU A 183 16.79 -2.06 -4.91
CA LEU A 183 15.74 -1.08 -5.21
C LEU A 183 15.64 -0.81 -6.72
N GLU A 184 16.78 -0.68 -7.40
CA GLU A 184 16.84 -0.52 -8.86
C GLU A 184 16.24 -1.73 -9.58
N GLU A 185 16.55 -2.95 -9.14
CA GLU A 185 16.07 -4.19 -9.72
C GLU A 185 14.59 -4.41 -9.44
N ALA A 186 14.15 -4.23 -8.20
CA ALA A 186 12.75 -4.31 -7.80
C ALA A 186 11.87 -3.28 -8.50
N ALA A 187 12.45 -2.12 -8.85
CA ALA A 187 11.78 -1.01 -9.51
C ALA A 187 10.40 -0.71 -8.92
N LEU A 188 10.35 -0.46 -7.61
CA LEU A 188 9.09 -0.19 -6.88
C LEU A 188 8.45 1.13 -7.34
N ASP A 189 7.13 1.19 -7.30
CA ASP A 189 6.39 2.36 -7.76
C ASP A 189 6.41 3.49 -6.74
N ARG A 190 6.21 3.16 -5.47
CA ARG A 190 6.14 4.11 -4.36
C ARG A 190 7.02 3.63 -3.22
N VAL A 191 7.90 4.48 -2.73
CA VAL A 191 8.80 4.17 -1.62
C VAL A 191 8.88 5.31 -0.64
N GLY A 192 8.66 4.98 0.64
CA GLY A 192 9.04 5.81 1.76
C GLY A 192 10.33 5.31 2.39
N CYS A 193 11.16 6.22 2.89
CA CYS A 193 12.38 5.89 3.61
C CYS A 193 12.43 6.64 4.94
N PHE A 194 12.75 5.93 6.01
CA PHE A 194 12.99 6.51 7.32
C PHE A 194 14.43 6.28 7.73
N ARG A 195 15.02 7.24 8.43
CA ARG A 195 16.25 7.05 9.17
C ARG A 195 15.94 6.28 10.44
N TYR A 196 16.80 5.37 10.84
CA TYR A 196 16.63 4.70 12.12
C TYR A 196 16.72 5.71 13.27
N GLU A 197 15.69 5.72 14.10
CA GLU A 197 15.63 6.48 15.33
C GLU A 197 15.52 5.53 16.53
N PRO A 198 16.35 5.69 17.58
CA PRO A 198 16.25 4.86 18.76
C PRO A 198 14.98 5.21 19.55
N VAL A 199 14.09 4.25 19.69
CA VAL A 199 12.84 4.39 20.46
C VAL A 199 13.08 3.78 21.85
N ARG A 200 12.69 4.51 22.91
CA ARG A 200 12.85 4.03 24.29
C ARG A 200 12.26 2.63 24.47
N GLY A 201 13.07 1.71 24.98
CA GLY A 201 12.67 0.32 25.25
C GLY A 201 12.76 -0.61 24.04
N ALA A 202 13.21 -0.14 22.89
CA ALA A 202 13.45 -1.00 21.74
C ALA A 202 14.76 -1.78 21.92
N VAL A 203 14.70 -3.11 21.74
CA VAL A 203 15.86 -4.02 21.83
C VAL A 203 16.97 -3.63 20.82
N ALA A 204 16.60 -3.01 19.72
CA ALA A 204 17.55 -2.53 18.72
C ALA A 204 18.53 -1.46 19.24
N ASN A 205 18.17 -0.75 20.31
CA ASN A 205 19.05 0.25 20.93
C ASN A 205 20.27 -0.38 21.62
N ASP A 206 20.16 -1.66 22.02
CA ASP A 206 21.23 -2.40 22.69
C ASP A 206 22.21 -3.05 21.70
N LEU A 207 21.92 -2.93 20.39
CA LEU A 207 22.81 -3.44 19.34
C LEU A 207 24.06 -2.57 19.23
N ALA A 208 25.21 -3.22 19.12
CA ALA A 208 26.48 -2.56 18.87
C ALA A 208 26.51 -1.90 17.47
N ALA A 209 27.45 -0.98 17.25
CA ALA A 209 27.71 -0.31 15.98
C ALA A 209 26.56 0.59 15.52
N ALA A 210 26.20 1.57 16.36
CA ALA A 210 25.31 2.65 15.96
C ALA A 210 25.86 3.39 14.73
N VAL A 211 24.99 3.67 13.76
CA VAL A 211 25.34 4.45 12.56
C VAL A 211 25.25 5.94 12.91
N PRO A 212 26.28 6.76 12.59
CA PRO A 212 26.25 8.21 12.80
C PRO A 212 25.08 8.89 12.07
N ASP A 213 24.54 9.97 12.63
CA ASP A 213 23.36 10.64 12.08
C ASP A 213 23.64 11.24 10.69
N GLU A 214 24.86 11.75 10.46
CA GLU A 214 25.30 12.27 9.16
C GLU A 214 25.26 11.16 8.08
N VAL A 215 25.67 9.94 8.44
CA VAL A 215 25.63 8.78 7.53
C VAL A 215 24.21 8.35 7.27
N LYS A 216 23.32 8.37 8.28
CA LYS A 216 21.89 8.09 8.08
C LYS A 216 21.25 9.08 7.13
N GLU A 217 21.57 10.38 7.27
CA GLU A 217 21.08 11.45 6.42
C GLU A 217 21.55 11.26 4.98
N GLU A 218 22.85 11.01 4.79
CA GLU A 218 23.45 10.76 3.47
C GLU A 218 22.80 9.56 2.79
N ARG A 219 22.63 8.42 3.49
CA ARG A 219 21.98 7.22 2.96
C ARG A 219 20.52 7.47 2.62
N TRP A 220 19.81 8.22 3.45
CA TRP A 220 18.43 8.61 3.16
C TRP A 220 18.34 9.40 1.85
N HIS A 221 19.20 10.39 1.66
CA HIS A 221 19.23 11.18 0.44
C HIS A 221 19.54 10.32 -0.81
N ARG A 222 20.56 9.46 -0.73
CA ARG A 222 20.91 8.57 -1.86
C ARG A 222 19.79 7.61 -2.21
N LEU A 223 19.12 7.02 -1.23
CA LEU A 223 17.97 6.14 -1.46
C LEU A 223 16.82 6.91 -2.12
N MET A 224 16.47 8.08 -1.61
CA MET A 224 15.37 8.88 -2.15
C MET A 224 15.68 9.40 -3.56
N GLN A 225 16.92 9.78 -3.87
CA GLN A 225 17.33 10.14 -5.23
C GLN A 225 17.23 8.94 -6.20
N THR A 226 17.63 7.76 -5.76
CA THR A 226 17.49 6.53 -6.55
C THR A 226 16.00 6.25 -6.82
N GLN A 227 15.18 6.32 -5.79
CA GLN A 227 13.73 6.11 -5.93
C GLN A 227 13.06 7.16 -6.82
N GLN A 228 13.46 8.41 -6.77
CA GLN A 228 12.94 9.47 -7.63
C GLN A 228 13.16 9.15 -9.11
N LYS A 229 14.35 8.67 -9.47
CA LYS A 229 14.67 8.21 -10.83
C LYS A 229 13.79 7.03 -11.27
N ILE A 230 13.58 6.07 -10.37
CA ILE A 230 12.71 4.91 -10.61
C ILE A 230 11.26 5.36 -10.81
N SER A 231 10.73 6.19 -9.91
CA SER A 231 9.37 6.74 -9.98
C SER A 231 9.15 7.48 -11.31
N THR A 232 10.04 8.40 -11.65
CA THR A 232 9.98 9.14 -12.94
C THR A 232 9.91 8.19 -14.13
N ARG A 233 10.76 7.16 -14.17
CA ARG A 233 10.80 6.16 -15.26
C ARG A 233 9.49 5.36 -15.33
N ARG A 234 8.92 4.98 -14.19
CA ARG A 234 7.67 4.24 -14.13
C ARG A 234 6.46 5.09 -14.51
N LEU A 235 6.38 6.32 -14.02
CA LEU A 235 5.27 7.23 -14.33
C LEU A 235 5.28 7.65 -15.80
N LYS A 236 6.44 7.85 -16.42
CA LYS A 236 6.55 8.12 -17.87
C LYS A 236 5.91 7.02 -18.72
N ARG A 237 5.91 5.75 -18.29
CA ARG A 237 5.24 4.65 -19.01
C ARG A 237 3.72 4.78 -19.01
N LYS A 238 3.14 5.57 -18.10
CA LYS A 238 1.68 5.80 -18.03
C LYS A 238 1.23 6.90 -19.00
N VAL A 239 2.14 7.70 -19.56
CA VAL A 239 1.80 8.73 -20.55
C VAL A 239 1.19 8.09 -21.79
N GLY A 240 0.09 8.64 -22.27
CA GLY A 240 -0.71 8.12 -23.39
C GLY A 240 -1.74 7.06 -22.98
N THR A 241 -1.66 6.48 -21.77
CA THR A 241 -2.63 5.51 -21.27
C THR A 241 -3.89 6.17 -20.73
N ARG A 242 -4.95 5.38 -20.53
CA ARG A 242 -6.18 5.80 -19.84
C ARG A 242 -6.19 5.22 -18.43
N GLN A 243 -6.44 6.09 -17.44
CA GLN A 243 -6.50 5.72 -16.03
C GLN A 243 -7.88 6.06 -15.45
N GLN A 244 -8.38 5.23 -14.56
CA GLN A 244 -9.51 5.58 -13.70
C GLN A 244 -9.01 6.44 -12.56
N VAL A 245 -9.60 7.61 -12.36
CA VAL A 245 -9.19 8.59 -11.36
C VAL A 245 -10.37 8.99 -10.50
N ILE A 246 -10.28 8.76 -9.20
CA ILE A 246 -11.24 9.29 -8.23
C ILE A 246 -10.88 10.74 -7.93
N ILE A 247 -11.86 11.64 -8.01
CA ILE A 247 -11.65 13.07 -7.77
C ILE A 247 -11.74 13.37 -6.28
N ASP A 248 -10.66 13.86 -5.70
CA ASP A 248 -10.57 14.25 -4.29
C ASP A 248 -10.88 15.73 -4.08
N GLU A 249 -10.46 16.59 -5.03
CA GLU A 249 -10.68 18.03 -5.00
C GLU A 249 -11.18 18.52 -6.37
N ALA A 250 -12.36 19.12 -6.41
CA ALA A 250 -12.92 19.68 -7.63
C ALA A 250 -12.44 21.11 -7.83
N GLY A 251 -11.88 21.41 -9.00
CA GLY A 251 -11.48 22.76 -9.41
C GLY A 251 -12.26 23.24 -10.64
N PRO A 252 -12.23 24.56 -10.93
CA PRO A 252 -12.98 25.13 -12.05
C PRO A 252 -12.47 24.68 -13.42
N THR A 253 -11.17 24.45 -13.57
CA THR A 253 -10.51 24.03 -14.82
C THR A 253 -9.69 22.77 -14.66
N VAL A 254 -9.09 22.60 -13.48
CA VAL A 254 -8.26 21.43 -13.13
C VAL A 254 -8.71 20.91 -11.77
N SER A 255 -9.04 19.66 -11.73
CA SER A 255 -9.36 18.92 -10.51
C SER A 255 -8.16 18.08 -10.08
N LYS A 256 -8.05 17.77 -8.78
CA LYS A 256 -7.05 16.85 -8.25
C LYS A 256 -7.72 15.55 -7.83
N GLY A 257 -7.08 14.44 -8.17
CA GLY A 257 -7.59 13.12 -7.81
C GLY A 257 -6.47 12.11 -7.70
N ARG A 258 -6.82 10.84 -7.60
CA ARG A 258 -5.90 9.71 -7.48
C ARG A 258 -6.28 8.60 -8.43
N SER A 259 -5.28 7.97 -9.02
CA SER A 259 -5.47 6.74 -9.78
C SER A 259 -5.55 5.51 -8.85
N MET A 260 -5.82 4.35 -9.43
CA MET A 260 -5.76 3.08 -8.68
C MET A 260 -4.38 2.83 -8.06
N ALA A 261 -3.34 3.47 -8.58
CA ALA A 261 -1.95 3.34 -8.15
C ALA A 261 -1.56 4.27 -6.98
N ASP A 262 -2.49 5.10 -6.49
CA ASP A 262 -2.16 6.16 -5.54
C ASP A 262 -3.08 6.09 -4.32
N ALA A 263 -2.49 5.85 -3.16
CA ALA A 263 -3.21 5.91 -1.89
C ALA A 263 -3.40 7.37 -1.43
N PRO A 264 -4.51 7.67 -0.72
CA PRO A 264 -4.77 9.03 -0.25
C PRO A 264 -3.66 9.54 0.68
N GLU A 265 -3.27 10.79 0.50
CA GLU A 265 -2.37 11.56 1.37
C GLU A 265 -0.90 11.12 1.40
N ILE A 266 -0.56 9.94 0.90
CA ILE A 266 0.78 9.36 1.01
C ILE A 266 1.48 9.11 -0.33
N ASP A 267 0.73 9.05 -1.43
CA ASP A 267 1.27 8.82 -2.78
C ASP A 267 1.06 10.06 -3.65
N GLY A 268 1.28 9.94 -4.96
CA GLY A 268 1.13 11.02 -5.91
C GLY A 268 -0.33 11.38 -6.22
N ALA A 269 -0.50 12.47 -6.93
CA ALA A 269 -1.78 12.96 -7.41
C ALA A 269 -1.91 12.85 -8.93
N VAL A 270 -3.15 12.91 -9.41
CA VAL A 270 -3.47 13.10 -10.82
C VAL A 270 -4.20 14.44 -10.99
N TYR A 271 -3.59 15.36 -11.71
CA TYR A 271 -4.20 16.65 -12.06
C TYR A 271 -4.99 16.48 -13.36
N VAL A 272 -6.30 16.70 -13.28
CA VAL A 272 -7.25 16.36 -14.33
C VAL A 272 -7.85 17.61 -14.93
N ALA A 273 -7.50 17.94 -16.17
CA ALA A 273 -8.21 18.94 -16.96
C ALA A 273 -9.52 18.35 -17.48
N SER A 274 -10.61 19.13 -17.45
CA SER A 274 -11.91 18.68 -17.94
C SER A 274 -12.69 19.83 -18.56
N ARG A 275 -13.44 19.53 -19.64
CA ARG A 275 -14.37 20.48 -20.29
C ARG A 275 -15.65 20.71 -19.48
N ARG A 276 -16.01 19.77 -18.61
CA ARG A 276 -17.13 19.92 -17.68
C ARG A 276 -16.64 19.92 -16.23
N PRO A 277 -17.38 20.52 -15.30
CA PRO A 277 -17.07 20.39 -13.89
C PRO A 277 -17.09 18.91 -13.45
N LEU A 278 -16.03 18.48 -12.77
CA LEU A 278 -15.96 17.18 -12.10
C LEU A 278 -16.45 17.34 -10.65
N ARG A 279 -16.97 16.26 -10.07
CA ARG A 279 -17.46 16.25 -8.71
C ARG A 279 -16.52 15.45 -7.80
N VAL A 280 -16.37 15.89 -6.57
CA VAL A 280 -15.62 15.15 -5.56
C VAL A 280 -16.27 13.76 -5.36
N GLY A 281 -15.46 12.70 -5.37
CA GLY A 281 -15.90 11.29 -5.32
C GLY A 281 -16.34 10.71 -6.68
N GLU A 282 -16.34 11.48 -7.75
CA GLU A 282 -16.54 10.98 -9.10
C GLU A 282 -15.32 10.18 -9.55
N ILE A 283 -15.54 9.05 -10.24
CA ILE A 283 -14.48 8.31 -10.90
C ILE A 283 -14.53 8.67 -12.39
N ALA A 284 -13.51 9.38 -12.86
CA ALA A 284 -13.38 9.83 -14.24
C ALA A 284 -12.35 8.98 -14.99
N THR A 285 -12.59 8.72 -16.27
CA THR A 285 -11.56 8.17 -17.17
C THR A 285 -10.68 9.32 -17.65
N VAL A 286 -9.38 9.24 -17.38
CA VAL A 286 -8.40 10.29 -17.69
C VAL A 286 -7.33 9.73 -18.63
N LYS A 287 -7.11 10.38 -19.77
CA LYS A 287 -5.94 10.13 -20.60
C LYS A 287 -4.77 10.89 -20.01
N ILE A 288 -3.69 10.18 -19.72
CA ILE A 288 -2.49 10.78 -19.14
C ILE A 288 -1.68 11.46 -20.25
N ASP A 289 -1.44 12.74 -20.08
CA ASP A 289 -0.75 13.58 -21.07
C ASP A 289 0.71 13.82 -20.68
N ARG A 290 1.00 13.92 -19.36
CA ARG A 290 2.34 14.20 -18.82
C ARG A 290 2.52 13.52 -17.48
N ALA A 291 3.78 13.20 -17.14
CA ALA A 291 4.19 12.69 -15.83
C ALA A 291 5.32 13.56 -15.28
N ASP A 292 5.23 13.90 -14.01
CA ASP A 292 6.31 14.47 -13.21
C ASP A 292 7.04 13.35 -12.43
N GLU A 293 7.77 13.67 -11.39
CA GLU A 293 8.52 12.70 -10.59
C GLU A 293 7.62 11.79 -9.76
N TYR A 294 6.49 12.33 -9.28
CA TYR A 294 5.53 11.63 -8.42
C TYR A 294 4.08 11.76 -8.89
N ASP A 295 3.76 12.78 -9.69
CA ASP A 295 2.41 13.13 -10.10
C ASP A 295 2.16 12.89 -11.59
N LEU A 296 0.88 12.78 -11.94
CA LEU A 296 0.40 12.65 -13.30
C LEU A 296 -0.49 13.83 -13.66
N HIS A 297 -0.49 14.17 -14.95
CA HIS A 297 -1.40 15.18 -15.52
C HIS A 297 -2.12 14.56 -16.71
N GLY A 298 -3.40 14.86 -16.83
CA GLY A 298 -4.18 14.31 -17.93
C GLY A 298 -5.50 15.04 -18.17
N THR A 299 -6.17 14.58 -19.19
CA THR A 299 -7.46 15.14 -19.62
C THR A 299 -8.55 14.11 -19.46
N ALA A 300 -9.66 14.47 -18.85
CA ALA A 300 -10.82 13.60 -18.73
C ALA A 300 -11.41 13.31 -20.12
N VAL A 301 -11.71 12.04 -20.39
CA VAL A 301 -12.20 11.55 -21.68
C VAL A 301 -13.47 10.72 -21.49
N GLY A 302 -14.33 10.68 -22.53
CA GLY A 302 -15.55 9.86 -22.51
C GLY A 302 -16.66 10.48 -21.66
N PHE A 303 -17.21 11.55 -22.17
CA PHE A 303 -18.46 12.18 -21.65
C PHE A 303 -19.65 11.74 -22.49
#